data_37d19c4598567a03f9222967128551ed
#
_entry.id   37d19c4598567a03f9222967128551ed
#
_cell.length_a   1.000
_cell.length_b   1.000
_cell.length_c   1.000
_cell.angle_alpha   90.00
_cell.angle_beta   90.00
_cell.angle_gamma   90.00
#
_symmetry.space_group_name_H-M   'P 1'
#
loop_
_entity.id
_entity.type
_entity.pdbx_description
1 polymer ?
#
loop_
_entity_poly.entity_id
_entity_poly.type
_entity_poly.pdbx_seq_one_letter_code
_entity_poly.pdbx_strand_id
1 'polypeptide(L)'
;MSIFLDFDGTITVQDTIGEVANFALRVRADEGQDLARAWDGVVRSYLDDYRGHVDGYRVAEARRRCVDEEVAFLRDMKAVELQSLVRIHECGVFRDIAPERFYEAGRRAVEEDGTVRLRPGFREFVRARAREGWRLWVVSVNWSAAFIAGALGCPEVAVIANTVRSDGSISGPDILNQRNGDEGKEGHRNLTNSCDKLAVVEAVLEQAEESLKGKPSFYFGDSITDLECLLRADRGVVISDKEDSTLLKTLGRIGEKVSHSAEAGSQDSRLSWASDFSEVEKHVAFTL
;
A
#
# COMPACT_ATOMS: atom_id res chain seq x y z
N MET A 1 17.46 4.82 -11.12
CA MET A 1 16.01 4.88 -11.35
C MET A 1 15.29 4.41 -10.09
N SER A 2 14.04 4.81 -9.93
CA SER A 2 13.27 4.56 -8.71
C SER A 2 12.04 3.73 -9.00
N ILE A 3 11.81 2.67 -8.21
CA ILE A 3 10.61 1.83 -8.29
C ILE A 3 9.90 1.89 -6.95
N PHE A 4 8.63 2.22 -6.98
CA PHE A 4 7.73 2.17 -5.84
C PHE A 4 6.67 1.11 -6.08
N LEU A 5 6.38 0.33 -5.06
CA LEU A 5 5.45 -0.79 -5.12
C LEU A 5 4.48 -0.69 -3.95
N ASP A 6 3.21 -0.84 -4.18
CA ASP A 6 2.31 -1.22 -3.11
C ASP A 6 2.54 -2.67 -2.70
N PHE A 7 2.05 -3.07 -1.53
CA PHE A 7 2.24 -4.43 -1.02
C PHE A 7 0.99 -5.29 -1.21
N ASP A 8 -0.11 -4.91 -0.56
CA ASP A 8 -1.34 -5.69 -0.51
C ASP A 8 -2.08 -5.66 -1.86
N GLY A 9 -2.34 -6.82 -2.47
CA GLY A 9 -2.95 -6.91 -3.81
C GLY A 9 -1.97 -6.66 -4.98
N THR A 10 -0.85 -5.99 -4.75
CA THR A 10 0.19 -5.68 -5.74
C THR A 10 1.33 -6.69 -5.71
N ILE A 11 2.11 -6.72 -4.63
CA ILE A 11 3.17 -7.73 -4.43
C ILE A 11 2.56 -9.05 -3.98
N THR A 12 1.57 -8.99 -3.10
CA THR A 12 0.78 -10.15 -2.69
C THR A 12 -0.43 -10.35 -3.61
N VAL A 13 -0.91 -11.57 -3.70
CA VAL A 13 -2.12 -11.89 -4.48
C VAL A 13 -3.38 -11.33 -3.81
N GLN A 14 -3.38 -11.20 -2.48
CA GLN A 14 -4.52 -10.72 -1.70
C GLN A 14 -4.07 -9.71 -0.64
N ASP A 15 -5.03 -8.98 -0.09
CA ASP A 15 -4.85 -8.14 1.10
C ASP A 15 -4.39 -8.98 2.30
N THR A 16 -3.42 -8.47 3.04
CA THR A 16 -2.81 -9.17 4.19
C THR A 16 -3.09 -8.49 5.54
N ILE A 17 -3.85 -7.41 5.57
CA ILE A 17 -4.23 -6.73 6.84
C ILE A 17 -4.93 -7.71 7.78
N GLY A 18 -5.79 -8.58 7.22
CA GLY A 18 -6.44 -9.66 7.97
C GLY A 18 -5.46 -10.63 8.62
N GLU A 19 -4.34 -10.96 7.95
CA GLU A 19 -3.32 -11.85 8.50
C GLU A 19 -2.54 -11.20 9.66
N VAL A 20 -2.26 -9.89 9.57
CA VAL A 20 -1.65 -9.13 10.68
C VAL A 20 -2.56 -9.15 11.91
N ALA A 21 -3.88 -8.94 11.71
CA ALA A 21 -4.87 -9.01 12.79
C ALA A 21 -5.00 -10.40 13.38
N ASN A 22 -5.11 -11.44 12.53
CA ASN A 22 -5.23 -12.84 12.94
C ASN A 22 -4.00 -13.30 13.73
N PHE A 23 -2.80 -12.87 13.33
CA PHE A 23 -1.60 -13.11 14.10
C PHE A 23 -1.71 -12.52 15.50
N ALA A 24 -2.09 -11.26 15.63
CA ALA A 24 -2.21 -10.60 16.91
C ALA A 24 -3.29 -11.23 17.81
N LEU A 25 -4.43 -11.61 17.23
CA LEU A 25 -5.50 -12.32 17.96
C LEU A 25 -5.01 -13.66 18.50
N ARG A 26 -4.21 -14.43 17.72
CA ARG A 26 -3.61 -15.67 18.21
C ARG A 26 -2.67 -15.41 19.38
N VAL A 27 -1.84 -14.37 19.30
CA VAL A 27 -0.95 -13.96 20.39
C VAL A 27 -1.76 -13.67 21.67
N ARG A 28 -2.87 -12.93 21.56
CA ARG A 28 -3.73 -12.63 22.72
C ARG A 28 -4.39 -13.90 23.29
N ALA A 29 -4.88 -14.78 22.43
CA ALA A 29 -5.47 -16.03 22.85
C ALA A 29 -4.47 -16.93 23.61
N ASP A 30 -3.21 -17.01 23.14
CA ASP A 30 -2.13 -17.74 23.82
C ASP A 30 -1.79 -17.13 25.19
N GLU A 31 -2.01 -15.83 25.37
CA GLU A 31 -1.87 -15.11 26.64
C GLU A 31 -3.14 -15.20 27.54
N GLY A 32 -4.16 -15.94 27.10
CA GLY A 32 -5.40 -16.11 27.82
C GLY A 32 -6.42 -14.95 27.64
N GLN A 33 -6.22 -14.10 26.64
CA GLN A 33 -7.10 -12.98 26.33
C GLN A 33 -7.90 -13.28 25.05
N ASP A 34 -9.20 -13.49 25.15
CA ASP A 34 -10.09 -13.63 24.00
C ASP A 34 -10.61 -12.26 23.53
N LEU A 35 -9.99 -11.72 22.51
CA LEU A 35 -10.37 -10.46 21.87
C LEU A 35 -11.16 -10.62 20.58
N ALA A 36 -11.52 -11.85 20.17
CA ALA A 36 -12.18 -12.10 18.88
C ALA A 36 -13.49 -11.30 18.73
N ARG A 37 -14.34 -11.29 19.74
CA ARG A 37 -15.62 -10.54 19.72
C ARG A 37 -15.40 -9.02 19.69
N ALA A 38 -14.39 -8.52 20.41
CA ALA A 38 -14.05 -7.10 20.38
C ALA A 38 -13.54 -6.68 19.00
N TRP A 39 -12.68 -7.52 18.40
CA TRP A 39 -12.19 -7.34 17.04
C TRP A 39 -13.30 -7.32 16.00
N ASP A 40 -14.26 -8.26 16.06
CA ASP A 40 -15.44 -8.24 15.19
C ASP A 40 -16.24 -6.94 15.30
N GLY A 41 -16.24 -6.33 16.48
CA GLY A 41 -16.81 -4.99 16.70
C GLY A 41 -16.04 -3.91 15.94
N VAL A 42 -14.71 -3.93 15.99
CA VAL A 42 -13.85 -2.98 15.26
C VAL A 42 -14.11 -3.08 13.75
N VAL A 43 -14.10 -4.30 13.19
CA VAL A 43 -14.34 -4.53 11.77
C VAL A 43 -15.73 -4.05 11.34
N ARG A 44 -16.77 -4.37 12.10
CA ARG A 44 -18.13 -3.90 11.78
C ARG A 44 -18.24 -2.39 11.79
N SER A 45 -17.68 -1.75 12.82
CA SER A 45 -17.72 -0.27 12.90
C SER A 45 -16.99 0.38 11.74
N TYR A 46 -15.85 -0.18 11.30
CA TYR A 46 -15.17 0.31 10.10
C TYR A 46 -16.03 0.20 8.85
N LEU A 47 -16.65 -0.97 8.63
CA LEU A 47 -17.52 -1.20 7.46
C LEU A 47 -18.74 -0.28 7.45
N ASP A 48 -19.30 0.01 8.61
CA ASP A 48 -20.45 0.91 8.74
C ASP A 48 -20.04 2.36 8.45
N ASP A 49 -18.90 2.83 8.98
CA ASP A 49 -18.36 4.15 8.69
C ASP A 49 -17.99 4.31 7.22
N TYR A 50 -17.35 3.28 6.63
CA TYR A 50 -17.00 3.26 5.21
C TYR A 50 -18.26 3.38 4.33
N ARG A 51 -19.28 2.55 4.58
CA ARG A 51 -20.55 2.64 3.85
C ARG A 51 -21.22 3.99 4.03
N GLY A 52 -21.28 4.47 5.28
CA GLY A 52 -21.84 5.78 5.59
C GLY A 52 -21.14 6.91 4.82
N HIS A 53 -19.81 6.86 4.70
CA HIS A 53 -19.06 7.82 3.91
C HIS A 53 -19.36 7.69 2.41
N VAL A 54 -19.34 6.50 1.84
CA VAL A 54 -19.61 6.25 0.42
C VAL A 54 -21.03 6.68 0.03
N ASP A 55 -22.02 6.27 0.81
CA ASP A 55 -23.44 6.56 0.54
C ASP A 55 -23.79 8.03 0.78
N GLY A 56 -23.15 8.67 1.75
CA GLY A 56 -23.36 10.07 2.11
C GLY A 56 -22.50 11.07 1.35
N TYR A 57 -21.56 10.61 0.52
CA TYR A 57 -20.65 11.52 -0.15
C TYR A 57 -21.37 12.40 -1.17
N ARG A 58 -21.08 13.74 -1.12
CA ARG A 58 -21.77 14.75 -1.91
C ARG A 58 -21.81 14.52 -3.42
N VAL A 59 -20.77 13.85 -3.97
CA VAL A 59 -20.64 13.51 -5.38
C VAL A 59 -20.64 11.99 -5.53
N ALA A 60 -21.76 11.44 -6.01
CA ALA A 60 -21.87 10.00 -6.25
C ALA A 60 -20.74 9.49 -7.18
N GLU A 61 -20.29 8.26 -6.99
CA GLU A 61 -19.18 7.67 -7.74
C GLU A 61 -19.33 7.86 -9.27
N ALA A 62 -20.49 7.56 -9.83
CA ALA A 62 -20.75 7.68 -11.27
C ALA A 62 -20.62 9.12 -11.81
N ARG A 63 -20.61 10.13 -10.94
CA ARG A 63 -20.48 11.55 -11.30
C ARG A 63 -19.06 12.07 -11.12
N ARG A 64 -18.19 11.37 -10.40
CA ARG A 64 -16.77 11.73 -10.28
C ARG A 64 -16.06 11.38 -11.61
N ARG A 65 -15.88 12.39 -12.47
CA ARG A 65 -15.44 12.25 -13.86
C ARG A 65 -14.04 12.79 -14.13
N CYS A 66 -13.38 13.33 -13.13
CA CYS A 66 -12.01 13.83 -13.22
C CYS A 66 -11.20 13.42 -11.99
N VAL A 67 -9.88 13.53 -12.13
CA VAL A 67 -8.90 13.17 -11.07
C VAL A 67 -9.20 13.93 -9.77
N ASP A 68 -9.43 15.24 -9.86
CA ASP A 68 -9.63 16.09 -8.67
C ASP A 68 -10.86 15.66 -7.84
N GLU A 69 -11.95 15.27 -8.50
CA GLU A 69 -13.17 14.79 -7.82
C GLU A 69 -12.93 13.47 -7.11
N GLU A 70 -12.19 12.55 -7.74
CA GLU A 70 -11.85 11.25 -7.12
C GLU A 70 -10.86 11.43 -5.97
N VAL A 71 -9.83 12.24 -6.16
CA VAL A 71 -8.85 12.57 -5.12
C VAL A 71 -9.51 13.25 -3.92
N ALA A 72 -10.46 14.16 -4.14
CA ALA A 72 -11.21 14.80 -3.05
C ALA A 72 -11.98 13.76 -2.23
N PHE A 73 -12.66 12.80 -2.88
CA PHE A 73 -13.34 11.69 -2.20
C PHE A 73 -12.37 10.85 -1.36
N LEU A 74 -11.22 10.48 -1.93
CA LEU A 74 -10.21 9.67 -1.23
C LEU A 74 -9.60 10.40 -0.03
N ARG A 75 -9.41 11.72 -0.14
CA ARG A 75 -8.91 12.54 0.98
C ARG A 75 -9.92 12.64 2.11
N ASP A 76 -11.20 12.81 1.79
CA ASP A 76 -12.26 12.87 2.79
C ASP A 76 -12.44 11.51 3.53
N MET A 77 -12.13 10.37 2.86
CA MET A 77 -12.10 9.03 3.48
C MET A 77 -11.09 8.92 4.63
N LYS A 78 -10.08 9.77 4.69
CA LYS A 78 -9.04 9.74 5.73
C LYS A 78 -9.60 9.76 7.14
N ALA A 79 -10.70 10.45 7.38
CA ALA A 79 -11.33 10.50 8.71
C ALA A 79 -11.85 9.11 9.15
N VAL A 80 -12.38 8.33 8.22
CA VAL A 80 -12.83 6.94 8.46
C VAL A 80 -11.65 6.05 8.83
N GLU A 81 -10.56 6.16 8.07
CA GLU A 81 -9.34 5.38 8.31
C GLU A 81 -8.73 5.70 9.68
N LEU A 82 -8.57 6.97 10.02
CA LEU A 82 -8.02 7.38 11.32
C LEU A 82 -8.90 6.92 12.48
N GLN A 83 -10.23 6.99 12.35
CA GLN A 83 -11.14 6.50 13.38
C GLN A 83 -11.02 4.97 13.56
N SER A 84 -10.77 4.24 12.49
CA SER A 84 -10.48 2.79 12.56
C SER A 84 -9.22 2.51 13.37
N LEU A 85 -8.14 3.27 13.16
CA LEU A 85 -6.89 3.10 13.92
C LEU A 85 -7.08 3.37 15.42
N VAL A 86 -7.93 4.34 15.78
CA VAL A 86 -8.28 4.61 17.19
C VAL A 86 -8.97 3.38 17.81
N ARG A 87 -9.95 2.80 17.13
CA ARG A 87 -10.67 1.59 17.63
C ARG A 87 -9.76 0.38 17.75
N ILE A 88 -8.81 0.21 16.82
CA ILE A 88 -7.80 -0.86 16.86
C ILE A 88 -6.94 -0.69 18.13
N HIS A 89 -6.48 0.51 18.41
CA HIS A 89 -5.71 0.82 19.62
C HIS A 89 -6.53 0.54 20.90
N GLU A 90 -7.78 1.02 20.96
CA GLU A 90 -8.70 0.80 22.09
C GLU A 90 -8.99 -0.69 22.32
N CYS A 91 -9.11 -1.48 21.25
CA CYS A 91 -9.26 -2.94 21.33
C CYS A 91 -8.06 -3.62 22.01
N GLY A 92 -6.87 -3.03 21.94
CA GLY A 92 -5.65 -3.54 22.58
C GLY A 92 -5.06 -4.77 21.91
N VAL A 93 -5.53 -5.14 20.70
CA VAL A 93 -5.10 -6.37 20.01
C VAL A 93 -3.60 -6.40 19.75
N PHE A 94 -2.98 -5.26 19.48
CA PHE A 94 -1.54 -5.14 19.16
C PHE A 94 -0.64 -4.78 20.35
N ARG A 95 -1.20 -4.54 21.55
CA ARG A 95 -0.41 -4.10 22.70
C ARG A 95 0.71 -5.07 23.04
N ASP A 96 1.90 -4.57 23.38
CA ASP A 96 3.07 -5.34 23.82
C ASP A 96 3.52 -6.46 22.86
N ILE A 97 3.19 -6.36 21.55
CA ILE A 97 3.73 -7.27 20.54
C ILE A 97 4.96 -6.62 19.92
N ALA A 98 6.13 -7.23 20.13
CA ALA A 98 7.39 -6.73 19.61
C ALA A 98 7.45 -6.82 18.05
N PRO A 99 8.14 -5.87 17.36
CA PRO A 99 8.27 -5.86 15.92
C PRO A 99 8.83 -7.16 15.33
N GLU A 100 9.74 -7.83 16.03
CA GLU A 100 10.35 -9.09 15.62
C GLU A 100 9.31 -10.21 15.49
N ARG A 101 8.25 -10.18 16.30
CA ARG A 101 7.15 -11.15 16.21
C ARG A 101 6.29 -10.93 14.96
N PHE A 102 6.09 -9.67 14.55
CA PHE A 102 5.42 -9.35 13.28
C PHE A 102 6.29 -9.77 12.08
N TYR A 103 7.60 -9.51 12.14
CA TYR A 103 8.53 -9.96 11.10
C TYR A 103 8.47 -11.48 10.91
N GLU A 104 8.57 -12.23 12.00
CA GLU A 104 8.49 -13.69 11.96
C GLU A 104 7.12 -14.19 11.48
N ALA A 105 6.03 -13.51 11.86
CA ALA A 105 4.70 -13.83 11.38
C ALA A 105 4.58 -13.64 9.86
N GLY A 106 5.12 -12.55 9.32
CA GLY A 106 5.17 -12.31 7.87
C GLY A 106 5.98 -13.35 7.12
N ARG A 107 7.18 -13.69 7.64
CA ARG A 107 8.03 -14.73 7.07
C ARG A 107 7.30 -16.09 7.02
N ARG A 108 6.71 -16.51 8.13
CA ARG A 108 5.97 -17.78 8.23
C ARG A 108 4.74 -17.80 7.33
N ALA A 109 4.00 -16.71 7.24
CA ALA A 109 2.82 -16.61 6.40
C ALA A 109 3.12 -16.92 4.91
N VAL A 110 4.33 -16.58 4.44
CA VAL A 110 4.78 -16.87 3.06
C VAL A 110 5.46 -18.22 2.95
N GLU A 111 6.40 -18.55 3.88
CA GLU A 111 7.31 -19.69 3.72
C GLU A 111 6.77 -21.00 4.30
N GLU A 112 5.93 -20.93 5.34
CA GLU A 112 5.46 -22.10 6.06
C GLU A 112 3.95 -22.32 5.94
N ASP A 113 3.15 -21.29 6.25
CA ASP A 113 1.69 -21.41 6.35
C ASP A 113 1.00 -21.26 4.99
N GLY A 114 1.64 -20.61 4.02
CA GLY A 114 1.07 -20.34 2.68
C GLY A 114 -0.17 -19.44 2.68
N THR A 115 -0.43 -18.74 3.78
CA THR A 115 -1.58 -17.82 3.91
C THR A 115 -1.37 -16.52 3.17
N VAL A 116 -0.10 -16.13 2.93
CA VAL A 116 0.28 -15.03 2.07
C VAL A 116 1.05 -15.55 0.86
N ARG A 117 0.61 -15.19 -0.32
CA ARG A 117 1.25 -15.57 -1.58
C ARG A 117 1.77 -14.34 -2.30
N LEU A 118 3.06 -14.34 -2.62
CA LEU A 118 3.66 -13.34 -3.50
C LEU A 118 3.25 -13.61 -4.96
N ARG A 119 3.04 -12.56 -5.74
CA ARG A 119 2.73 -12.71 -7.16
C ARG A 119 3.88 -13.32 -7.94
N PRO A 120 3.56 -14.11 -8.99
CA PRO A 120 4.57 -14.69 -9.87
C PRO A 120 5.56 -13.65 -10.40
N GLY A 121 6.84 -14.02 -10.47
CA GLY A 121 7.90 -13.18 -11.01
C GLY A 121 8.40 -12.06 -10.08
N PHE A 122 7.77 -11.80 -8.93
CA PHE A 122 8.15 -10.68 -8.06
C PHE A 122 9.62 -10.76 -7.58
N ARG A 123 10.05 -11.90 -7.09
CA ARG A 123 11.43 -12.05 -6.57
C ARG A 123 12.48 -11.93 -7.68
N GLU A 124 12.17 -12.43 -8.87
CA GLU A 124 13.01 -12.33 -10.07
C GLU A 124 13.10 -10.86 -10.51
N PHE A 125 11.97 -10.16 -10.56
CA PHE A 125 11.88 -8.75 -10.85
C PHE A 125 12.76 -7.90 -9.92
N VAL A 126 12.62 -8.09 -8.60
CA VAL A 126 13.43 -7.37 -7.60
C VAL A 126 14.92 -7.60 -7.84
N ARG A 127 15.33 -8.87 -8.00
CA ARG A 127 16.74 -9.21 -8.24
C ARG A 127 17.29 -8.60 -9.53
N ALA A 128 16.49 -8.60 -10.60
CA ALA A 128 16.90 -8.01 -11.87
C ALA A 128 17.10 -6.50 -11.72
N ARG A 129 16.12 -5.79 -11.17
CA ARG A 129 16.19 -4.33 -10.99
C ARG A 129 17.30 -3.91 -10.03
N ALA A 130 17.49 -4.63 -8.93
CA ALA A 130 18.57 -4.36 -7.99
C ALA A 130 19.96 -4.51 -8.63
N ARG A 131 20.19 -5.54 -9.47
CA ARG A 131 21.44 -5.73 -10.23
C ARG A 131 21.71 -4.59 -11.23
N GLU A 132 20.67 -3.98 -11.75
CA GLU A 132 20.75 -2.83 -12.65
C GLU A 132 20.96 -1.50 -11.90
N GLY A 133 21.04 -1.55 -10.57
CA GLY A 133 21.27 -0.38 -9.72
C GLY A 133 20.02 0.46 -9.47
N TRP A 134 18.82 -0.11 -9.66
CA TRP A 134 17.58 0.54 -9.30
C TRP A 134 17.37 0.52 -7.80
N ARG A 135 16.73 1.56 -7.29
CA ARG A 135 16.26 1.60 -5.90
C ARG A 135 14.80 1.20 -5.85
N LEU A 136 14.48 0.29 -4.94
CA LEU A 136 13.14 -0.26 -4.78
C LEU A 136 12.60 0.06 -3.40
N TRP A 137 11.36 0.56 -3.37
CA TRP A 137 10.62 0.86 -2.14
C TRP A 137 9.25 0.22 -2.18
N VAL A 138 8.84 -0.37 -1.07
CA VAL A 138 7.43 -0.64 -0.80
C VAL A 138 6.84 0.57 -0.08
N VAL A 139 5.68 1.05 -0.54
CA VAL A 139 4.89 2.11 0.09
C VAL A 139 3.49 1.58 0.35
N SER A 140 3.19 1.20 1.60
CA SER A 140 1.96 0.48 1.94
C SER A 140 1.22 1.10 3.11
N VAL A 141 -0.12 1.10 3.04
CA VAL A 141 -1.02 1.50 4.14
C VAL A 141 -1.13 0.42 5.22
N ASN A 142 -0.53 -0.75 5.03
CA ASN A 142 -0.52 -1.84 6.01
C ASN A 142 -0.03 -1.37 7.39
N TRP A 143 -0.49 -2.02 8.44
CA TRP A 143 -0.22 -1.60 9.84
C TRP A 143 1.16 -1.96 10.34
N SER A 144 1.88 -2.87 9.68
CA SER A 144 3.17 -3.38 10.17
C SER A 144 4.23 -3.48 9.09
N ALA A 145 5.14 -2.51 9.03
CA ALA A 145 6.33 -2.57 8.20
C ALA A 145 7.18 -3.84 8.48
N ALA A 146 7.22 -4.28 9.74
CA ALA A 146 7.95 -5.49 10.12
C ALA A 146 7.33 -6.75 9.50
N PHE A 147 5.99 -6.86 9.50
CA PHE A 147 5.30 -7.98 8.82
C PHE A 147 5.60 -8.01 7.32
N ILE A 148 5.51 -6.85 6.66
CA ILE A 148 5.85 -6.73 5.23
C ILE A 148 7.29 -7.17 4.99
N ALA A 149 8.25 -6.68 5.76
CA ALA A 149 9.67 -7.02 5.61
C ALA A 149 9.90 -8.53 5.77
N GLY A 150 9.25 -9.17 6.74
CA GLY A 150 9.29 -10.62 6.93
C GLY A 150 8.70 -11.38 5.74
N ALA A 151 7.53 -10.98 5.25
CA ALA A 151 6.86 -11.60 4.10
C ALA A 151 7.68 -11.48 2.80
N LEU A 152 8.33 -10.34 2.59
CA LEU A 152 9.17 -10.13 1.41
C LEU A 152 10.42 -11.00 1.42
N GLY A 153 11.16 -11.05 2.54
CA GLY A 153 12.46 -11.69 2.62
C GLY A 153 13.47 -11.17 1.58
N CYS A 154 13.33 -9.90 1.17
CA CYS A 154 14.13 -9.24 0.13
C CYS A 154 14.80 -7.99 0.71
N PRO A 155 16.07 -8.07 1.14
CA PRO A 155 16.77 -6.93 1.75
C PRO A 155 17.06 -5.78 0.76
N GLU A 156 16.93 -6.02 -0.55
CA GLU A 156 17.09 -5.04 -1.60
C GLU A 156 15.94 -4.02 -1.67
N VAL A 157 14.82 -4.32 -1.00
CA VAL A 157 13.60 -3.50 -1.01
C VAL A 157 13.45 -2.79 0.34
N ALA A 158 13.47 -1.48 0.34
CA ALA A 158 13.16 -0.69 1.53
C ALA A 158 11.64 -0.66 1.76
N VAL A 159 11.20 -0.88 2.99
CA VAL A 159 9.77 -0.88 3.35
C VAL A 159 9.41 0.41 4.07
N ILE A 160 8.44 1.13 3.53
CA ILE A 160 7.84 2.33 4.12
C ILE A 160 6.35 2.05 4.35
N ALA A 161 5.99 1.78 5.58
CA ALA A 161 4.63 1.48 6.01
C ALA A 161 4.43 1.93 7.47
N ASN A 162 3.23 1.77 7.99
CA ASN A 162 2.99 2.03 9.40
C ASN A 162 3.72 1.02 10.30
N THR A 163 3.87 1.37 11.56
CA THR A 163 4.50 0.55 12.59
C THR A 163 3.61 0.46 13.81
N VAL A 164 3.43 -0.75 14.33
CA VAL A 164 2.78 -0.98 15.61
C VAL A 164 3.74 -0.62 16.73
N ARG A 165 3.30 0.25 17.64
CA ARG A 165 4.05 0.65 18.83
C ARG A 165 3.76 -0.28 20.01
N SER A 166 4.58 -0.20 21.07
CA SER A 166 4.43 -1.04 22.29
C SER A 166 3.09 -0.87 22.98
N ASP A 167 2.50 0.32 22.94
CA ASP A 167 1.16 0.57 23.49
C ASP A 167 0.01 0.02 22.64
N GLY A 168 0.33 -0.58 21.48
CA GLY A 168 -0.63 -1.11 20.52
C GLY A 168 -1.17 -0.08 19.52
N SER A 169 -0.72 1.17 19.59
CA SER A 169 -1.07 2.19 18.60
C SER A 169 -0.34 1.94 17.28
N ILE A 170 -0.93 2.43 16.19
CA ILE A 170 -0.34 2.37 14.85
C ILE A 170 0.18 3.76 14.51
N SER A 171 1.44 3.87 14.15
CA SER A 171 2.12 5.13 13.82
C SER A 171 2.66 5.08 12.40
N GLY A 172 2.48 6.17 11.65
CA GLY A 172 3.03 6.30 10.31
C GLY A 172 4.55 6.43 10.29
N PRO A 173 5.16 6.28 9.10
CA PRO A 173 6.60 6.35 8.93
C PRO A 173 7.15 7.76 9.18
N ASP A 174 8.37 7.86 9.71
CA ASP A 174 9.00 9.13 10.06
C ASP A 174 9.12 10.10 8.88
N ILE A 175 9.29 9.60 7.67
CA ILE A 175 9.38 10.42 6.46
C ILE A 175 8.13 11.28 6.22
N LEU A 176 6.95 10.84 6.66
CA LEU A 176 5.72 11.65 6.60
C LEU A 176 5.72 12.80 7.62
N ASN A 177 6.47 12.67 8.69
CA ASN A 177 6.47 13.62 9.81
C ASN A 177 7.55 14.71 9.64
N GLN A 178 8.59 14.44 8.84
CA GLN A 178 9.72 15.38 8.61
C GLN A 178 9.38 16.54 7.66
N ARG A 179 8.37 16.38 6.80
CA ARG A 179 8.09 17.29 5.67
C ARG A 179 7.40 18.62 6.02
N ASN A 180 6.77 18.75 7.19
CA ASN A 180 5.83 19.87 7.44
C ASN A 180 6.34 20.97 8.36
N GLY A 181 7.58 20.95 8.83
CA GLY A 181 8.05 21.99 9.77
C GLY A 181 7.16 22.12 11.03
N ASP A 182 6.26 21.20 11.26
CA ASP A 182 5.35 21.11 12.39
C ASP A 182 6.07 20.50 13.61
N GLU A 183 7.27 21.07 13.91
CA GLU A 183 7.91 20.83 15.20
C GLU A 183 6.97 21.38 16.28
N GLY A 184 6.03 20.55 16.75
CA GLY A 184 5.17 20.95 17.87
C GLY A 184 3.69 20.55 17.79
N LYS A 185 3.18 20.00 16.70
CA LYS A 185 1.85 19.39 16.73
C LYS A 185 1.95 17.92 17.14
N GLU A 186 1.45 17.60 18.31
CA GLU A 186 1.25 16.24 18.79
C GLU A 186 0.37 15.48 17.81
N GLY A 187 0.95 14.54 17.07
CA GLY A 187 0.21 13.63 16.19
C GLY A 187 1.06 13.14 15.04
N HIS A 188 1.63 11.95 15.17
CA HIS A 188 2.25 11.27 14.04
C HIS A 188 1.22 11.05 12.94
N ARG A 189 1.54 11.52 11.72
CA ARG A 189 0.70 11.25 10.54
C ARG A 189 0.78 9.77 10.20
N ASN A 190 -0.38 9.12 10.09
CA ASN A 190 -0.48 7.73 9.64
C ASN A 190 -0.55 7.66 8.12
N LEU A 191 0.03 6.62 7.56
CA LEU A 191 -0.07 6.29 6.15
C LEU A 191 -1.38 5.50 5.94
N THR A 192 -2.43 6.15 5.47
CA THR A 192 -3.78 5.56 5.44
C THR A 192 -4.46 5.63 4.08
N ASN A 193 -4.04 6.54 3.22
CA ASN A 193 -4.74 6.76 1.96
C ASN A 193 -3.80 7.22 0.82
N SER A 194 -4.37 7.50 -0.34
CA SER A 194 -3.68 7.88 -1.56
C SER A 194 -2.77 9.10 -1.38
N CYS A 195 -3.24 10.16 -0.72
CA CYS A 195 -2.44 11.37 -0.54
C CYS A 195 -1.27 11.16 0.42
N ASP A 196 -1.38 10.25 1.39
CA ASP A 196 -0.26 9.90 2.27
C ASP A 196 0.79 9.09 1.50
N LYS A 197 0.38 8.12 0.66
CA LYS A 197 1.29 7.39 -0.23
C LYS A 197 2.04 8.36 -1.15
N LEU A 198 1.33 9.29 -1.79
CA LEU A 198 1.95 10.30 -2.64
C LEU A 198 2.98 11.14 -1.88
N ALA A 199 2.64 11.60 -0.67
CA ALA A 199 3.55 12.39 0.16
C ALA A 199 4.83 11.62 0.50
N VAL A 200 4.73 10.30 0.75
CA VAL A 200 5.90 9.41 0.93
C VAL A 200 6.74 9.34 -0.34
N VAL A 201 6.12 9.04 -1.48
CA VAL A 201 6.83 8.92 -2.77
C VAL A 201 7.59 10.22 -3.10
N GLU A 202 6.94 11.37 -2.95
CA GLU A 202 7.56 12.66 -3.18
C GLU A 202 8.70 12.94 -2.20
N ALA A 203 8.54 12.62 -0.90
CA ALA A 203 9.59 12.80 0.08
C ALA A 203 10.81 11.93 -0.22
N VAL A 204 10.62 10.68 -0.64
CA VAL A 204 11.71 9.79 -1.08
C VAL A 204 12.42 10.36 -2.30
N LEU A 205 11.68 10.86 -3.31
CA LEU A 205 12.28 11.44 -4.51
C LEU A 205 13.04 12.73 -4.23
N GLU A 206 12.57 13.58 -3.29
CA GLU A 206 13.24 14.80 -2.87
C GLU A 206 14.53 14.54 -2.09
N GLN A 207 14.52 13.52 -1.22
CA GLN A 207 15.68 13.11 -0.42
C GLN A 207 16.64 12.20 -1.19
N ALA A 208 16.27 11.79 -2.42
CA ALA A 208 17.10 10.90 -3.21
C ALA A 208 18.49 11.48 -3.47
N GLU A 209 19.48 10.58 -3.48
CA GLU A 209 20.85 10.90 -3.87
C GLU A 209 20.87 11.62 -5.23
N GLU A 210 21.84 12.52 -5.42
CA GLU A 210 22.00 13.29 -6.68
C GLU A 210 22.02 12.39 -7.91
N SER A 211 22.54 11.17 -7.74
CA SER A 211 22.59 10.12 -8.78
C SER A 211 21.22 9.65 -9.28
N LEU A 212 20.13 9.89 -8.50
CA LEU A 212 18.75 9.49 -8.82
C LEU A 212 17.89 10.66 -9.30
N LYS A 213 18.33 11.90 -9.06
CA LYS A 213 17.57 13.10 -9.48
C LYS A 213 17.42 13.14 -10.99
N GLY A 214 16.20 13.42 -11.45
CA GLY A 214 15.84 13.46 -12.87
C GLY A 214 15.83 12.12 -13.58
N LYS A 215 16.00 11.01 -12.84
CA LYS A 215 15.80 9.67 -13.41
C LYS A 215 14.35 9.23 -13.28
N PRO A 216 13.87 8.40 -14.23
CA PRO A 216 12.50 7.94 -14.26
C PRO A 216 12.09 7.21 -12.97
N SER A 217 10.83 7.41 -12.61
CA SER A 217 10.13 6.74 -11.51
C SER A 217 9.04 5.83 -12.05
N PHE A 218 8.91 4.65 -11.44
CA PHE A 218 7.84 3.70 -11.70
C PHE A 218 7.03 3.50 -10.42
N TYR A 219 5.71 3.40 -10.55
CA TYR A 219 4.83 3.03 -9.46
C TYR A 219 3.95 1.85 -9.85
N PHE A 220 3.89 0.84 -8.98
CA PHE A 220 3.05 -0.34 -9.13
C PHE A 220 2.01 -0.37 -8.02
N GLY A 221 0.73 -0.53 -8.39
CA GLY A 221 -0.38 -0.55 -7.43
C GLY A 221 -1.60 -1.27 -8.00
N ASP A 222 -2.54 -1.66 -7.15
CA ASP A 222 -3.75 -2.41 -7.54
C ASP A 222 -5.05 -1.74 -7.11
N SER A 223 -4.98 -0.77 -6.19
CA SER A 223 -6.14 -0.20 -5.51
C SER A 223 -6.27 1.30 -5.68
N ILE A 224 -7.42 1.86 -5.27
CA ILE A 224 -7.66 3.30 -5.33
C ILE A 224 -6.73 4.10 -4.40
N THR A 225 -6.12 3.47 -3.40
CA THR A 225 -5.11 4.12 -2.56
C THR A 225 -3.81 4.41 -3.31
N ASP A 226 -3.62 3.83 -4.49
CA ASP A 226 -2.46 4.04 -5.36
C ASP A 226 -2.66 5.11 -6.43
N LEU A 227 -3.90 5.60 -6.57
CA LEU A 227 -4.32 6.46 -7.67
C LEU A 227 -3.37 7.65 -7.89
N GLU A 228 -3.12 8.44 -6.83
CA GLU A 228 -2.29 9.64 -6.94
C GLU A 228 -0.83 9.29 -7.28
N CYS A 229 -0.31 8.19 -6.76
CA CYS A 229 1.05 7.71 -7.05
C CYS A 229 1.19 7.22 -8.49
N LEU A 230 0.23 6.44 -9.00
CA LEU A 230 0.19 5.97 -10.38
C LEU A 230 0.15 7.14 -11.37
N LEU A 231 -0.64 8.17 -11.05
CA LEU A 231 -0.76 9.37 -11.87
C LEU A 231 0.45 10.31 -11.78
N ARG A 232 1.22 10.24 -10.67
CA ARG A 232 2.40 11.09 -10.43
C ARG A 232 3.69 10.52 -11.01
N ALA A 233 3.84 9.20 -11.02
CA ALA A 233 5.02 8.54 -11.55
C ALA A 233 5.19 8.77 -13.06
N ASP A 234 6.42 8.70 -13.56
CA ASP A 234 6.69 8.76 -14.99
C ASP A 234 6.04 7.58 -15.71
N ARG A 235 5.99 6.42 -15.05
CA ARG A 235 5.29 5.22 -15.50
C ARG A 235 4.49 4.61 -14.35
N GLY A 236 3.18 4.49 -14.50
CA GLY A 236 2.28 3.78 -13.59
C GLY A 236 1.89 2.42 -14.17
N VAL A 237 2.01 1.38 -13.36
CA VAL A 237 1.62 0.01 -13.74
C VAL A 237 0.58 -0.50 -12.76
N VAL A 238 -0.63 -0.72 -13.23
CA VAL A 238 -1.68 -1.35 -12.44
C VAL A 238 -1.46 -2.86 -12.44
N ILE A 239 -1.37 -3.47 -11.27
CA ILE A 239 -1.33 -4.93 -11.13
C ILE A 239 -2.75 -5.43 -10.90
N SER A 240 -3.25 -6.28 -11.80
CA SER A 240 -4.62 -6.79 -11.71
C SER A 240 -4.81 -8.09 -12.47
N ASP A 241 -5.49 -9.06 -11.85
CA ASP A 241 -5.89 -10.31 -12.50
C ASP A 241 -7.08 -10.12 -13.48
N LYS A 242 -7.68 -8.92 -13.50
CA LYS A 242 -8.91 -8.63 -14.25
C LYS A 242 -8.85 -7.26 -14.90
N GLU A 243 -9.23 -7.21 -16.16
CA GLU A 243 -9.39 -5.96 -16.92
C GLU A 243 -10.46 -5.02 -16.32
N ASP A 244 -11.41 -5.56 -15.58
CA ASP A 244 -12.53 -4.83 -14.99
C ASP A 244 -12.37 -4.58 -13.48
N SER A 245 -11.13 -4.52 -12.96
CA SER A 245 -10.87 -4.21 -11.56
C SER A 245 -11.39 -2.81 -11.18
N THR A 246 -11.63 -2.59 -9.89
CA THR A 246 -12.13 -1.30 -9.39
C THR A 246 -11.24 -0.15 -9.78
N LEU A 247 -9.91 -0.31 -9.67
CA LEU A 247 -8.96 0.74 -10.04
C LEU A 247 -8.99 1.03 -11.55
N LEU A 248 -8.98 0.00 -12.42
CA LEU A 248 -9.05 0.19 -13.87
C LEU A 248 -10.36 0.86 -14.31
N LYS A 249 -11.49 0.48 -13.71
CA LYS A 249 -12.78 1.16 -13.92
C LYS A 249 -12.73 2.62 -13.48
N THR A 250 -12.10 2.89 -12.33
CA THR A 250 -11.95 4.26 -11.82
C THR A 250 -11.08 5.10 -12.73
N LEU A 251 -9.92 4.59 -13.16
CA LEU A 251 -9.04 5.27 -14.12
C LEU A 251 -9.78 5.60 -15.43
N GLY A 252 -10.48 4.62 -16.00
CA GLY A 252 -11.31 4.86 -17.19
C GLY A 252 -12.43 5.89 -16.97
N ARG A 253 -13.09 5.87 -15.82
CA ARG A 253 -14.16 6.82 -15.45
C ARG A 253 -13.65 8.25 -15.34
N ILE A 254 -12.45 8.46 -14.81
CA ILE A 254 -11.83 9.79 -14.67
C ILE A 254 -11.07 10.25 -15.93
N GLY A 255 -11.12 9.46 -17.02
CA GLY A 255 -10.59 9.83 -18.33
C GLY A 255 -9.16 9.38 -18.61
N GLU A 256 -8.55 8.58 -17.73
CA GLU A 256 -7.21 8.04 -17.94
C GLU A 256 -7.26 6.82 -18.87
N LYS A 257 -6.28 6.76 -19.78
CA LYS A 257 -6.10 5.62 -20.69
C LYS A 257 -5.09 4.64 -20.11
N VAL A 258 -5.50 3.41 -19.93
CA VAL A 258 -4.65 2.33 -19.42
C VAL A 258 -4.71 1.18 -20.44
N SER A 259 -3.57 0.85 -21.03
CA SER A 259 -3.46 -0.27 -21.99
C SER A 259 -2.91 -1.51 -21.30
N HIS A 260 -3.32 -2.68 -21.75
CA HIS A 260 -2.67 -3.92 -21.29
C HIS A 260 -1.20 -3.91 -21.73
N SER A 261 -0.29 -4.32 -20.87
CA SER A 261 1.16 -4.24 -21.13
C SER A 261 1.61 -5.03 -22.37
N ALA A 262 0.88 -6.10 -22.73
CA ALA A 262 1.15 -6.91 -23.90
C ALA A 262 0.61 -6.33 -25.23
N GLU A 263 -0.17 -5.24 -25.20
CA GLU A 263 -0.67 -4.61 -26.41
C GLU A 263 0.41 -3.86 -27.19
N ALA A 264 0.31 -3.85 -28.51
CA ALA A 264 1.23 -3.11 -29.35
C ALA A 264 1.16 -1.60 -29.05
N GLY A 265 2.30 -0.97 -28.78
CA GLY A 265 2.39 0.45 -28.41
C GLY A 265 2.17 0.76 -26.93
N SER A 266 1.89 -0.23 -26.08
CA SER A 266 1.75 -0.03 -24.64
C SER A 266 3.05 0.47 -23.99
N GLN A 267 4.19 0.21 -24.58
CA GLN A 267 5.51 0.63 -24.09
C GLN A 267 5.66 2.15 -24.02
N ASP A 268 4.91 2.90 -24.83
CA ASP A 268 4.90 4.37 -24.85
C ASP A 268 3.83 4.96 -23.93
N SER A 269 2.93 4.13 -23.39
CA SER A 269 1.85 4.58 -22.51
C SER A 269 2.37 4.91 -21.13
N ARG A 270 1.95 6.06 -20.58
CA ARG A 270 2.27 6.45 -19.19
C ARG A 270 1.66 5.49 -18.18
N LEU A 271 0.46 4.97 -18.47
CA LEU A 271 -0.23 3.98 -17.65
C LEU A 271 -0.42 2.69 -18.43
N SER A 272 -0.06 1.59 -17.81
CA SER A 272 -0.34 0.24 -18.32
C SER A 272 -0.86 -0.66 -17.19
N TRP A 273 -1.36 -1.85 -17.53
CA TRP A 273 -1.69 -2.86 -16.54
C TRP A 273 -1.14 -4.22 -16.93
N ALA A 274 -0.84 -5.05 -15.94
CA ALA A 274 -0.35 -6.41 -16.07
C ALA A 274 -0.93 -7.29 -14.96
N SER A 275 -0.97 -8.60 -15.17
CA SER A 275 -1.50 -9.55 -14.19
C SER A 275 -0.49 -9.87 -13.07
N ASP A 276 0.80 -9.87 -13.38
CA ASP A 276 1.86 -10.22 -12.44
C ASP A 276 3.23 -9.67 -12.90
N PHE A 277 4.26 -9.90 -12.09
CA PHE A 277 5.61 -9.42 -12.40
C PHE A 277 6.30 -10.21 -13.51
N SER A 278 5.88 -11.44 -13.81
CA SER A 278 6.38 -12.18 -14.97
C SER A 278 5.92 -11.55 -16.28
N GLU A 279 4.71 -11.01 -16.31
CA GLU A 279 4.19 -10.25 -17.44
C GLU A 279 4.83 -8.88 -17.54
N VAL A 280 5.01 -8.18 -16.40
CA VAL A 280 5.75 -6.92 -16.33
C VAL A 280 7.15 -7.06 -16.94
N GLU A 281 7.92 -8.09 -16.58
CA GLU A 281 9.25 -8.33 -17.11
C GLU A 281 9.28 -8.55 -18.65
N LYS A 282 8.22 -9.08 -19.21
CA LYS A 282 8.13 -9.36 -20.64
C LYS A 282 7.74 -8.14 -21.47
N HIS A 283 6.91 -7.26 -20.92
CA HIS A 283 6.17 -6.29 -21.71
C HIS A 283 6.37 -4.85 -21.30
N VAL A 284 6.73 -4.57 -20.03
CA VAL A 284 6.97 -3.19 -19.58
C VAL A 284 8.41 -2.80 -19.89
N ALA A 285 8.57 -1.71 -20.66
CA ALA A 285 9.90 -1.16 -20.94
C ALA A 285 10.40 -0.33 -19.75
N PHE A 286 11.55 -0.70 -19.20
CA PHE A 286 12.24 0.02 -18.12
C PHE A 286 13.28 1.04 -18.67
N THR A 287 13.03 1.53 -19.89
CA THR A 287 13.78 2.62 -20.53
C THR A 287 12.82 3.74 -20.88
N LEU A 288 13.22 4.98 -20.67
CA LEU A 288 12.52 6.18 -21.18
C LEU A 288 13.31 6.81 -22.31
#